data_3781a69da5a3d85d1862949237eb26b8
#
_entry.id   3781a69da5a3d85d1862949237eb26b8
#
_cell.length_a   1.000
_cell.length_b   1.000
_cell.length_c   1.000
_cell.angle_alpha   90.00
_cell.angle_beta   90.00
_cell.angle_gamma   90.00
#
_symmetry.space_group_name_H-M   'P 1'
#
loop_
_entity.id
_entity.type
_entity.pdbx_description
1 polymer ?
#
loop_
_entity_poly.entity_id
_entity_poly.type
_entity_poly.pdbx_seq_one_letter_code
_entity_poly.pdbx_strand_id
1 'polypeptide(L)'
;MSSAHLRILVPIETPDLEHPLIELASSIATPPKDELHLIHVVGPSSAHSVVPKNPLMQMADRIKNRNIKALVHLESGHDVTEVIGRSVNRWSCNMMVMGWKADIERTAILEASNRSLTKNLDIDTLIFKERDFAPAQRILVPTGGGPHSILGIQIAYDLAQRWGSELEILRIARDNRCNPQDPLLHKYCEQLEQDTQLQLQLLNIDVPVRILPSADVVKAVEEQARDRDLVVIGASNDWRQEEYLSGSIPDKIANRVTCSALMVRSAITSDLTLSSIFWEQMIRLDLRPTDKWDAINQMIDVLIEEQQFPSTQRQRVLQSALEREKKSSTGLGHATAIPHAPIPDLPGIIGCLGICPEGLDFESKTGEKVHFIFLLLTPQQNYRSYIPILAQIASLVRNDSRQQALLNAQTPTEVTAHIKQFEMGK
;
A
#
# COMPACT_ATOMS: atom_id res chain seq x y z
N MET A 1 -4.16 -6.24 -15.22
CA MET A 1 -3.11 -5.76 -14.32
C MET A 1 -1.94 -6.73 -14.36
N SER A 2 -0.75 -6.32 -14.80
CA SER A 2 0.46 -7.12 -14.58
C SER A 2 0.93 -6.83 -13.17
N SER A 3 0.37 -7.53 -12.17
CA SER A 3 0.80 -7.38 -10.78
C SER A 3 2.25 -7.86 -10.66
N ALA A 4 3.04 -7.18 -9.84
CA ALA A 4 4.35 -7.66 -9.43
C ALA A 4 4.22 -9.09 -8.90
N HIS A 5 5.24 -9.90 -9.13
CA HIS A 5 5.32 -11.25 -8.58
C HIS A 5 5.46 -11.16 -7.05
N LEU A 6 4.42 -11.56 -6.32
CA LEU A 6 4.48 -11.61 -4.87
C LEU A 6 5.20 -12.88 -4.44
N ARG A 7 6.19 -12.69 -3.56
CA ARG A 7 6.83 -13.75 -2.80
C ARG A 7 6.49 -13.54 -1.34
N ILE A 8 5.51 -14.30 -0.87
CA ILE A 8 4.93 -14.12 0.45
C ILE A 8 5.58 -15.07 1.43
N LEU A 9 6.26 -14.55 2.44
CA LEU A 9 6.77 -15.33 3.54
C LEU A 9 5.68 -15.52 4.59
N VAL A 10 5.46 -16.77 5.02
CA VAL A 10 4.50 -17.11 6.08
C VAL A 10 5.24 -17.88 7.17
N PRO A 11 5.61 -17.22 8.27
CA PRO A 11 6.16 -17.90 9.44
C PRO A 11 5.08 -18.75 10.12
N ILE A 12 5.37 -20.03 10.30
CA ILE A 12 4.48 -21.02 10.93
C ILE A 12 5.15 -21.52 12.20
N GLU A 13 4.56 -21.24 13.35
CA GLU A 13 5.09 -21.74 14.64
C GLU A 13 4.61 -23.15 14.90
N THR A 14 3.32 -23.39 14.77
CA THR A 14 2.72 -24.72 14.96
C THR A 14 2.15 -25.19 13.63
N PRO A 15 2.78 -26.19 13.00
CA PRO A 15 2.25 -26.75 11.76
C PRO A 15 0.89 -27.41 12.00
N ASP A 16 -0.16 -26.80 11.45
CA ASP A 16 -1.53 -27.30 11.44
C ASP A 16 -2.05 -27.31 10.00
N LEU A 17 -2.89 -28.29 9.69
CA LEU A 17 -3.43 -28.47 8.33
C LEU A 17 -4.45 -27.40 7.93
N GLU A 18 -5.05 -26.73 8.89
CA GLU A 18 -6.09 -25.70 8.68
C GLU A 18 -5.63 -24.32 9.16
N HIS A 19 -4.35 -24.00 8.97
CA HIS A 19 -3.81 -22.77 9.49
C HIS A 19 -4.38 -21.53 8.80
N PRO A 20 -5.10 -20.63 9.50
CA PRO A 20 -5.77 -19.46 8.93
C PRO A 20 -4.84 -18.52 8.18
N LEU A 21 -3.56 -18.42 8.61
CA LEU A 21 -2.55 -17.59 7.92
C LEU A 21 -2.29 -18.08 6.50
N ILE A 22 -2.32 -19.38 6.27
CA ILE A 22 -2.09 -19.98 4.96
C ILE A 22 -3.28 -19.72 4.05
N GLU A 23 -4.48 -19.82 4.57
CA GLU A 23 -5.71 -19.48 3.84
C GLU A 23 -5.71 -18.02 3.43
N LEU A 24 -5.38 -17.11 4.36
CA LEU A 24 -5.26 -15.69 4.09
C LEU A 24 -4.17 -15.40 3.04
N ALA A 25 -2.96 -15.92 3.23
CA ALA A 25 -1.85 -15.71 2.31
C ALA A 25 -2.15 -16.27 0.90
N SER A 26 -2.80 -17.45 0.83
CA SER A 26 -3.25 -18.02 -0.45
C SER A 26 -4.33 -17.19 -1.12
N SER A 27 -5.17 -16.50 -0.34
CA SER A 27 -6.20 -15.61 -0.86
C SER A 27 -5.64 -14.27 -1.34
N ILE A 28 -4.48 -13.86 -0.86
CA ILE A 28 -3.78 -12.66 -1.34
C ILE A 28 -2.98 -12.96 -2.62
N ALA A 29 -2.38 -14.16 -2.72
CA ALA A 29 -1.57 -14.58 -3.85
C ALA A 29 -2.41 -14.77 -5.13
N THR A 30 -1.86 -14.38 -6.28
CA THR A 30 -2.48 -14.52 -7.60
C THR A 30 -1.87 -15.70 -8.37
N PRO A 31 -2.62 -16.81 -8.58
CA PRO A 31 -2.13 -17.95 -9.37
C PRO A 31 -1.91 -17.59 -10.85
N PRO A 32 -0.99 -18.24 -11.55
CA PRO A 32 0.14 -19.06 -11.09
C PRO A 32 1.37 -18.22 -10.78
N LYS A 33 1.20 -16.93 -10.64
CA LYS A 33 2.23 -15.89 -10.72
C LYS A 33 3.00 -15.75 -9.42
N ASP A 34 2.29 -15.87 -8.30
CA ASP A 34 2.83 -15.59 -6.98
C ASP A 34 3.31 -16.85 -6.26
N GLU A 35 4.23 -16.70 -5.33
CA GLU A 35 4.85 -17.78 -4.57
C GLU A 35 4.59 -17.62 -3.07
N LEU A 36 4.32 -18.72 -2.38
CA LEU A 36 4.28 -18.79 -0.92
C LEU A 36 5.50 -19.53 -0.37
N HIS A 37 6.20 -18.92 0.56
CA HIS A 37 7.32 -19.47 1.29
C HIS A 37 6.88 -19.74 2.73
N LEU A 38 6.57 -21.00 3.06
CA LEU A 38 6.21 -21.43 4.42
C LEU A 38 7.47 -21.71 5.20
N ILE A 39 7.74 -20.97 6.26
CA ILE A 39 8.93 -21.16 7.08
C ILE A 39 8.55 -21.61 8.48
N HIS A 40 9.20 -22.68 8.94
CA HIS A 40 9.16 -23.11 10.33
C HIS A 40 10.58 -23.07 10.91
N VAL A 41 10.74 -22.37 12.03
CA VAL A 41 12.05 -22.21 12.70
C VAL A 41 12.10 -23.12 13.91
N VAL A 42 13.08 -24.01 13.94
CA VAL A 42 13.33 -24.93 15.06
C VAL A 42 14.48 -24.43 15.92
N GLY A 43 14.33 -24.49 17.23
CA GLY A 43 15.42 -24.19 18.15
C GLY A 43 16.54 -25.26 18.06
N PRO A 44 17.80 -24.88 18.34
CA PRO A 44 18.95 -25.78 18.20
C PRO A 44 18.88 -27.00 19.12
N SER A 45 18.21 -26.89 20.26
CA SER A 45 17.97 -28.03 21.18
C SER A 45 16.93 -29.03 20.65
N SER A 46 16.13 -28.65 19.69
CA SER A 46 15.06 -29.45 19.08
C SER A 46 15.52 -30.17 17.80
N ALA A 47 16.78 -30.01 17.40
CA ALA A 47 17.32 -30.61 16.18
C ALA A 47 17.27 -32.17 16.18
N HIS A 48 17.02 -32.79 17.33
CA HIS A 48 16.86 -34.23 17.50
C HIS A 48 15.37 -34.64 17.63
N SER A 49 14.45 -33.71 17.82
CA SER A 49 13.03 -34.03 17.73
C SER A 49 12.62 -34.05 16.25
N VAL A 50 12.02 -35.15 15.82
CA VAL A 50 11.48 -35.30 14.47
C VAL A 50 10.38 -34.24 14.30
N VAL A 51 10.76 -33.07 13.81
CA VAL A 51 9.76 -32.08 13.40
C VAL A 51 8.93 -32.71 12.29
N PRO A 52 7.63 -32.82 12.45
CA PRO A 52 6.79 -33.44 11.43
C PRO A 52 6.87 -32.62 10.15
N LYS A 53 7.74 -33.03 9.21
CA LYS A 53 7.75 -32.43 7.84
C LYS A 53 6.41 -32.63 7.16
N ASN A 54 5.69 -33.68 7.49
CA ASN A 54 4.44 -34.08 6.88
C ASN A 54 3.33 -32.98 6.90
N PRO A 55 3.01 -32.30 8.01
CA PRO A 55 1.97 -31.28 8.00
C PRO A 55 2.28 -30.11 7.08
N LEU A 56 3.51 -29.55 7.13
CA LEU A 56 3.93 -28.45 6.27
C LEU A 56 3.93 -28.85 4.79
N MET A 57 4.34 -30.06 4.45
CA MET A 57 4.29 -30.57 3.09
C MET A 57 2.86 -30.73 2.59
N GLN A 58 1.96 -31.24 3.44
CA GLN A 58 0.53 -31.34 3.10
C GLN A 58 -0.11 -29.96 2.89
N MET A 59 0.27 -28.95 3.68
CA MET A 59 -0.13 -27.56 3.47
C MET A 59 0.34 -27.04 2.11
N ALA A 60 1.61 -27.27 1.78
CA ALA A 60 2.16 -26.86 0.50
C ALA A 60 1.44 -27.54 -0.68
N ASP A 61 1.09 -28.81 -0.56
CA ASP A 61 0.36 -29.53 -1.61
C ASP A 61 -1.08 -29.01 -1.77
N ARG A 62 -1.77 -28.64 -0.68
CA ARG A 62 -3.07 -27.95 -0.77
C ARG A 62 -2.98 -26.62 -1.49
N ILE A 63 -1.93 -25.84 -1.23
CA ILE A 63 -1.68 -24.54 -1.91
C ILE A 63 -1.40 -24.79 -3.40
N LYS A 64 -0.60 -25.80 -3.74
CA LYS A 64 -0.31 -26.18 -5.13
C LYS A 64 -1.58 -26.56 -5.89
N ASN A 65 -2.54 -27.23 -5.24
CA ASN A 65 -3.83 -27.55 -5.85
C ASN A 65 -4.65 -26.31 -6.24
N ARG A 66 -4.33 -25.12 -5.67
CA ARG A 66 -4.87 -23.82 -6.06
C ARG A 66 -4.05 -23.13 -7.16
N ASN A 67 -3.11 -23.86 -7.77
CA ASN A 67 -2.20 -23.35 -8.80
C ASN A 67 -1.28 -22.22 -8.29
N ILE A 68 -0.92 -22.24 -7.02
CA ILE A 68 0.05 -21.34 -6.39
C ILE A 68 1.31 -22.14 -6.08
N LYS A 69 2.48 -21.59 -6.42
CA LYS A 69 3.77 -22.22 -6.08
C LYS A 69 4.01 -22.09 -4.57
N ALA A 70 4.10 -23.22 -3.87
CA ALA A 70 4.39 -23.30 -2.44
C ALA A 70 5.71 -23.99 -2.17
N LEU A 71 6.55 -23.34 -1.36
CA LEU A 71 7.86 -23.80 -0.95
C LEU A 71 7.89 -23.92 0.58
N VAL A 72 8.40 -25.03 1.10
CA VAL A 72 8.52 -25.28 2.53
C VAL A 72 9.95 -25.19 2.98
N HIS A 73 10.21 -24.44 4.01
CA HIS A 73 11.52 -24.19 4.57
C HIS A 73 11.54 -24.57 6.05
N LEU A 74 12.49 -25.43 6.42
CA LEU A 74 12.80 -25.74 7.81
C LEU A 74 14.16 -25.12 8.10
N GLU A 75 14.16 -24.11 8.93
CA GLU A 75 15.38 -23.38 9.32
C GLU A 75 15.65 -23.60 10.81
N SER A 76 16.92 -23.57 11.20
CA SER A 76 17.33 -23.68 12.59
C SER A 76 18.05 -22.43 13.06
N GLY A 77 17.80 -22.02 14.29
CA GLY A 77 18.49 -20.88 14.89
C GLY A 77 18.02 -20.57 16.31
N HIS A 78 18.83 -19.81 17.04
CA HIS A 78 18.52 -19.36 18.40
C HIS A 78 17.54 -18.19 18.41
N ASP A 79 17.67 -17.29 17.45
CA ASP A 79 16.82 -16.10 17.28
C ASP A 79 15.93 -16.27 16.05
N VAL A 80 14.65 -16.47 16.29
CA VAL A 80 13.63 -16.61 15.24
C VAL A 80 13.57 -15.36 14.36
N THR A 81 13.75 -14.18 14.94
CA THR A 81 13.73 -12.88 14.26
C THR A 81 14.86 -12.80 13.24
N GLU A 82 16.09 -13.15 13.66
CA GLU A 82 17.25 -13.17 12.77
C GLU A 82 17.10 -14.18 11.63
N VAL A 83 16.58 -15.36 11.94
CA VAL A 83 16.35 -16.42 10.93
C VAL A 83 15.33 -15.97 9.89
N ILE A 84 14.21 -15.39 10.32
CA ILE A 84 13.18 -14.86 9.41
C ILE A 84 13.76 -13.72 8.55
N GLY A 85 14.49 -12.79 9.16
CA GLY A 85 15.11 -11.66 8.44
C GLY A 85 16.09 -12.12 7.34
N ARG A 86 16.94 -13.09 7.64
CA ARG A 86 17.84 -13.72 6.65
C ARG A 86 17.07 -14.43 5.53
N SER A 87 15.97 -15.07 5.89
CA SER A 87 15.14 -15.82 4.96
C SER A 87 14.40 -14.90 3.97
N VAL A 88 13.91 -13.75 4.43
CA VAL A 88 13.35 -12.70 3.56
C VAL A 88 14.33 -12.32 2.44
N ASN A 89 15.57 -12.03 2.81
CA ASN A 89 16.61 -11.65 1.85
C ASN A 89 17.00 -12.81 0.94
N ARG A 90 17.19 -14.01 1.50
CA ARG A 90 17.62 -15.21 0.77
C ARG A 90 16.64 -15.60 -0.34
N TRP A 91 15.35 -15.48 -0.10
CA TRP A 91 14.31 -15.85 -1.06
C TRP A 91 13.68 -14.65 -1.75
N SER A 92 14.23 -13.43 -1.51
CA SER A 92 13.74 -12.17 -2.07
C SER A 92 12.23 -12.00 -1.86
N CYS A 93 11.75 -12.32 -0.64
CA CYS A 93 10.37 -12.10 -0.29
C CYS A 93 10.07 -10.59 -0.20
N ASN A 94 8.93 -10.17 -0.73
CA ASN A 94 8.49 -8.78 -0.73
C ASN A 94 7.23 -8.54 0.11
N MET A 95 6.69 -9.60 0.68
CA MET A 95 5.58 -9.55 1.62
C MET A 95 5.75 -10.61 2.70
N MET A 96 5.28 -10.31 3.91
CA MET A 96 5.19 -11.26 5.01
C MET A 96 3.77 -11.26 5.58
N VAL A 97 3.21 -12.45 5.83
CA VAL A 97 1.93 -12.64 6.52
C VAL A 97 2.19 -13.40 7.79
N MET A 98 1.92 -12.81 8.95
CA MET A 98 2.20 -13.39 10.25
C MET A 98 1.01 -13.28 11.20
N GLY A 99 0.94 -14.19 12.19
CA GLY A 99 -0.11 -14.20 13.19
C GLY A 99 0.12 -13.16 14.29
N TRP A 100 -0.98 -12.65 14.82
CA TRP A 100 -1.00 -11.86 16.04
C TRP A 100 -1.19 -12.80 17.24
N LYS A 101 -0.20 -12.93 18.10
CA LYS A 101 -0.35 -13.70 19.35
C LYS A 101 -0.63 -12.78 20.52
N ALA A 102 -1.81 -12.99 21.12
CA ALA A 102 -2.31 -12.26 22.29
C ALA A 102 -2.32 -13.16 23.53
N ASP A 103 -1.22 -13.80 23.91
CA ASP A 103 -1.10 -14.48 25.20
C ASP A 103 -0.51 -13.53 26.25
N ILE A 104 -1.27 -13.27 27.30
CA ILE A 104 -1.06 -12.20 28.28
C ILE A 104 0.27 -12.32 29.06
N GLU A 105 0.85 -13.50 29.20
CA GLU A 105 2.13 -13.70 29.92
C GLU A 105 3.37 -13.84 29.01
N ARG A 106 3.20 -14.17 27.73
CA ARG A 106 4.25 -14.23 26.70
C ARG A 106 4.29 -12.98 25.80
N THR A 107 3.35 -12.10 25.95
CA THR A 107 3.07 -10.94 25.07
C THR A 107 4.27 -10.02 24.93
N ALA A 108 5.01 -9.75 25.99
CA ALA A 108 6.13 -8.80 25.95
C ALA A 108 7.31 -9.28 25.07
N ILE A 109 7.60 -10.59 25.07
CA ILE A 109 8.74 -11.15 24.31
C ILE A 109 8.36 -11.35 22.84
N LEU A 110 7.15 -11.83 22.55
CA LEU A 110 6.68 -12.06 21.18
C LEU A 110 6.27 -10.75 20.48
N GLU A 111 5.70 -9.80 21.24
CA GLU A 111 5.51 -8.45 20.74
C GLU A 111 6.87 -7.78 20.44
N ALA A 112 7.87 -7.92 21.29
CA ALA A 112 9.21 -7.43 21.04
C ALA A 112 9.85 -8.11 19.81
N SER A 113 9.65 -9.42 19.63
CA SER A 113 10.17 -10.17 18.47
C SER A 113 9.44 -9.78 17.17
N ASN A 114 8.12 -9.68 17.19
CA ASN A 114 7.34 -9.20 16.04
C ASN A 114 7.70 -7.75 15.69
N ARG A 115 7.95 -6.92 16.68
CA ARG A 115 8.41 -5.53 16.52
C ARG A 115 9.80 -5.46 15.91
N SER A 116 10.74 -6.26 16.41
CA SER A 116 12.11 -6.31 15.88
C SER A 116 12.12 -6.80 14.43
N LEU A 117 11.31 -7.83 14.10
CA LEU A 117 11.14 -8.31 12.73
C LEU A 117 10.65 -7.22 11.79
N THR A 118 9.56 -6.56 12.16
CA THR A 118 8.91 -5.59 11.28
C THR A 118 9.67 -4.26 11.21
N LYS A 119 10.47 -3.92 12.22
CA LYS A 119 11.29 -2.71 12.26
C LYS A 119 12.47 -2.76 11.27
N ASN A 120 13.02 -3.95 11.07
CA ASN A 120 14.24 -4.16 10.29
C ASN A 120 14.00 -4.70 8.88
N LEU A 121 12.75 -5.06 8.55
CA LEU A 121 12.40 -5.59 7.23
C LEU A 121 11.74 -4.53 6.38
N ASP A 122 12.33 -4.30 5.20
CA ASP A 122 11.80 -3.38 4.19
C ASP A 122 10.88 -4.14 3.20
N ILE A 123 9.86 -4.81 3.76
CA ILE A 123 8.83 -5.54 3.02
C ILE A 123 7.45 -5.25 3.58
N ASP A 124 6.43 -5.39 2.75
CA ASP A 124 5.04 -5.28 3.18
C ASP A 124 4.75 -6.36 4.25
N THR A 125 4.16 -5.95 5.37
CA THR A 125 3.90 -6.87 6.48
C THR A 125 2.44 -6.83 6.87
N LEU A 126 1.83 -8.00 6.90
CA LEU A 126 0.46 -8.23 7.32
C LEU A 126 0.46 -9.01 8.62
N ILE A 127 -0.20 -8.46 9.64
CA ILE A 127 -0.33 -9.10 10.96
C ILE A 127 -1.78 -9.45 11.17
N PHE A 128 -2.07 -10.74 11.24
CA PHE A 128 -3.43 -11.26 11.29
C PHE A 128 -3.80 -11.71 12.70
N LYS A 129 -4.83 -11.06 13.25
CA LYS A 129 -5.50 -11.47 14.48
C LYS A 129 -6.73 -12.27 14.10
N GLU A 130 -6.61 -13.56 14.20
CA GLU A 130 -7.68 -14.49 13.88
C GLU A 130 -8.73 -14.53 14.98
N ARG A 131 -10.01 -14.60 14.55
CA ARG A 131 -11.16 -14.93 15.38
C ARG A 131 -12.13 -15.75 14.53
N ASP A 132 -12.14 -17.06 14.71
CA ASP A 132 -13.01 -18.01 13.97
C ASP A 132 -13.00 -17.75 12.45
N PHE A 133 -11.77 -17.72 11.88
CA PHE A 133 -11.55 -17.29 10.51
C PHE A 133 -12.22 -18.21 9.49
N ALA A 134 -13.08 -17.62 8.68
CA ALA A 134 -13.55 -18.13 7.40
C ALA A 134 -13.41 -17.01 6.35
N PRO A 135 -13.49 -17.30 5.04
CA PRO A 135 -13.59 -16.23 4.04
C PRO A 135 -14.67 -15.24 4.42
N ALA A 136 -14.28 -13.99 4.64
CA ALA A 136 -15.17 -12.95 5.15
C ALA A 136 -16.26 -12.63 4.12
N GLN A 137 -17.50 -12.44 4.56
CA GLN A 137 -18.59 -11.95 3.72
C GLN A 137 -18.64 -10.41 3.72
N ARG A 138 -18.27 -9.78 4.84
CA ARG A 138 -18.30 -8.32 5.01
C ARG A 138 -16.98 -7.82 5.58
N ILE A 139 -16.31 -7.00 4.77
CA ILE A 139 -15.00 -6.42 5.10
C ILE A 139 -15.17 -4.93 5.36
N LEU A 140 -14.62 -4.43 6.48
CA LEU A 140 -14.56 -3.02 6.82
C LEU A 140 -13.12 -2.53 6.78
N VAL A 141 -12.87 -1.39 6.13
CA VAL A 141 -11.55 -0.75 6.09
C VAL A 141 -11.63 0.64 6.69
N PRO A 142 -11.37 0.81 8.00
CA PRO A 142 -11.17 2.13 8.56
C PRO A 142 -9.87 2.73 8.02
N THR A 143 -9.95 3.91 7.40
CA THR A 143 -8.80 4.55 6.77
C THR A 143 -8.50 5.93 7.35
N GLY A 144 -7.20 6.21 7.57
CA GLY A 144 -6.67 7.54 7.86
C GLY A 144 -6.07 8.23 6.64
N GLY A 145 -6.01 7.52 5.49
CA GLY A 145 -5.47 8.06 4.23
C GLY A 145 -3.94 7.98 4.10
N GLY A 146 -3.23 7.43 5.07
CA GLY A 146 -1.78 7.23 5.01
C GLY A 146 -1.37 5.98 4.20
N PRO A 147 -0.06 5.80 3.94
CA PRO A 147 0.45 4.74 3.06
C PRO A 147 0.05 3.33 3.50
N HIS A 148 0.05 3.08 4.80
CA HIS A 148 -0.37 1.78 5.35
C HIS A 148 -1.87 1.52 5.14
N SER A 149 -2.70 2.57 5.26
CA SER A 149 -4.15 2.47 4.97
C SER A 149 -4.41 2.22 3.50
N ILE A 150 -3.65 2.86 2.61
CA ILE A 150 -3.79 2.70 1.15
C ILE A 150 -3.46 1.26 0.74
N LEU A 151 -2.36 0.69 1.26
CA LEU A 151 -2.05 -0.73 1.06
C LEU A 151 -3.16 -1.62 1.65
N GLY A 152 -3.69 -1.25 2.82
CA GLY A 152 -4.82 -1.96 3.45
C GLY A 152 -6.07 -2.00 2.57
N ILE A 153 -6.43 -0.87 1.95
CA ILE A 153 -7.53 -0.79 0.99
C ILE A 153 -7.30 -1.74 -0.19
N GLN A 154 -6.09 -1.74 -0.78
CA GLN A 154 -5.77 -2.62 -1.90
C GLN A 154 -5.86 -4.10 -1.52
N ILE A 155 -5.30 -4.49 -0.37
CA ILE A 155 -5.38 -5.88 0.14
C ILE A 155 -6.83 -6.28 0.40
N ALA A 156 -7.62 -5.41 1.05
CA ALA A 156 -9.03 -5.68 1.32
C ALA A 156 -9.85 -5.84 0.04
N TYR A 157 -9.58 -5.03 -0.97
CA TYR A 157 -10.22 -5.12 -2.28
C TYR A 157 -9.88 -6.43 -2.99
N ASP A 158 -8.59 -6.82 -3.02
CA ASP A 158 -8.15 -8.07 -3.63
C ASP A 158 -8.82 -9.29 -2.93
N LEU A 159 -8.92 -9.25 -1.60
CA LEU A 159 -9.61 -10.27 -0.81
C LEU A 159 -11.13 -10.28 -1.10
N ALA A 160 -11.77 -9.10 -1.14
CA ALA A 160 -13.19 -8.99 -1.42
C ALA A 160 -13.54 -9.54 -2.81
N GLN A 161 -12.73 -9.22 -3.83
CA GLN A 161 -12.92 -9.77 -5.18
C GLN A 161 -12.78 -11.29 -5.20
N ARG A 162 -11.88 -11.85 -4.41
CA ARG A 162 -11.64 -13.29 -4.37
C ARG A 162 -12.70 -14.07 -3.62
N TRP A 163 -13.20 -13.50 -2.52
CA TRP A 163 -14.18 -14.15 -1.66
C TRP A 163 -15.64 -13.81 -2.04
N GLY A 164 -15.84 -12.83 -2.92
CA GLY A 164 -17.17 -12.29 -3.25
C GLY A 164 -17.77 -11.48 -2.07
N SER A 165 -16.92 -10.80 -1.32
CA SER A 165 -17.31 -10.09 -0.10
C SER A 165 -17.83 -8.69 -0.40
N GLU A 166 -18.73 -8.21 0.44
CA GLU A 166 -19.03 -6.78 0.55
C GLU A 166 -17.84 -6.05 1.18
N LEU A 167 -17.41 -4.96 0.56
CA LEU A 167 -16.31 -4.11 1.04
C LEU A 167 -16.81 -2.70 1.29
N GLU A 168 -16.54 -2.18 2.48
CA GLU A 168 -16.86 -0.80 2.86
C GLU A 168 -15.62 -0.08 3.36
N ILE A 169 -15.37 1.14 2.84
CA ILE A 169 -14.34 2.04 3.34
C ILE A 169 -14.97 3.00 4.32
N LEU A 170 -14.43 3.04 5.54
CA LEU A 170 -14.90 3.91 6.61
C LEU A 170 -13.86 4.99 6.92
N ARG A 171 -14.27 6.24 6.87
CA ARG A 171 -13.46 7.37 7.28
C ARG A 171 -14.08 8.08 8.47
N ILE A 172 -13.31 8.30 9.53
CA ILE A 172 -13.79 9.01 10.71
C ILE A 172 -13.41 10.49 10.61
N ALA A 173 -14.42 11.36 10.52
CA ALA A 173 -14.27 12.79 10.65
C ALA A 173 -14.17 13.14 12.15
N ARG A 174 -12.92 13.45 12.60
CA ARG A 174 -12.70 13.80 14.01
C ARG A 174 -13.28 15.18 14.31
N ASP A 175 -14.33 15.23 15.09
CA ASP A 175 -14.86 16.46 15.65
C ASP A 175 -15.31 16.24 17.10
N ASN A 176 -14.70 16.98 18.02
CA ASN A 176 -15.03 16.93 19.43
C ASN A 176 -16.42 17.51 19.75
N ARG A 177 -16.98 18.33 18.86
CA ARG A 177 -18.30 18.95 19.05
C ARG A 177 -19.44 18.07 18.59
N CYS A 178 -19.18 17.22 17.58
CA CYS A 178 -20.13 16.26 16.96
C CYS A 178 -21.53 16.88 16.72
N ASN A 179 -21.58 18.15 16.29
CA ASN A 179 -22.83 18.82 15.96
C ASN A 179 -23.18 18.58 14.48
N PRO A 180 -24.16 17.73 14.16
CA PRO A 180 -24.54 17.41 12.79
C PRO A 180 -24.99 18.61 11.94
N GLN A 181 -25.37 19.73 12.59
CA GLN A 181 -25.81 20.94 11.92
C GLN A 181 -24.70 21.98 11.72
N ASP A 182 -23.45 21.66 12.14
CA ASP A 182 -22.32 22.57 11.93
C ASP A 182 -21.89 22.58 10.46
N PRO A 183 -22.00 23.71 9.73
CA PRO A 183 -21.58 23.81 8.32
C PRO A 183 -20.10 23.50 8.13
N LEU A 184 -19.24 23.78 9.12
CA LEU A 184 -17.81 23.45 9.05
C LEU A 184 -17.56 21.96 9.13
N LEU A 185 -18.34 21.24 9.94
CA LEU A 185 -18.27 19.78 10.00
C LEU A 185 -18.75 19.17 8.68
N HIS A 186 -19.82 19.70 8.09
CA HIS A 186 -20.33 19.23 6.79
C HIS A 186 -19.28 19.39 5.69
N LYS A 187 -18.71 20.58 5.57
CA LYS A 187 -17.62 20.86 4.62
C LYS A 187 -16.39 19.94 4.87
N TYR A 188 -16.05 19.68 6.12
CA TYR A 188 -14.94 18.78 6.46
C TYR A 188 -15.24 17.33 6.05
N CYS A 189 -16.45 16.84 6.25
CA CYS A 189 -16.88 15.51 5.79
C CYS A 189 -16.84 15.39 4.27
N GLU A 190 -17.37 16.37 3.53
CA GLU A 190 -17.30 16.43 2.07
C GLU A 190 -15.84 16.37 1.57
N GLN A 191 -14.96 17.12 2.22
CA GLN A 191 -13.54 17.14 1.87
C GLN A 191 -12.88 15.77 2.11
N LEU A 192 -13.15 15.12 3.23
CA LEU A 192 -12.65 13.76 3.52
C LEU A 192 -13.18 12.72 2.52
N GLU A 193 -14.42 12.86 2.10
CA GLU A 193 -15.04 11.99 1.10
C GLU A 193 -14.32 12.14 -0.25
N GLN A 194 -14.16 13.37 -0.73
CA GLN A 194 -13.44 13.67 -1.97
C GLN A 194 -12.01 13.12 -1.93
N ASP A 195 -11.29 13.28 -0.82
CA ASP A 195 -9.93 12.76 -0.62
C ASP A 195 -9.88 11.24 -0.74
N THR A 196 -10.84 10.58 -0.10
CA THR A 196 -10.90 9.12 -0.09
C THR A 196 -11.30 8.61 -1.46
N GLN A 197 -12.27 9.25 -2.14
CA GLN A 197 -12.66 8.91 -3.50
C GLN A 197 -11.48 9.07 -4.49
N LEU A 198 -10.68 10.12 -4.35
CA LEU A 198 -9.48 10.31 -5.17
C LEU A 198 -8.48 9.17 -4.96
N GLN A 199 -8.24 8.75 -3.72
CA GLN A 199 -7.36 7.61 -3.43
C GLN A 199 -7.89 6.31 -4.06
N LEU A 200 -9.20 6.06 -4.00
CA LEU A 200 -9.82 4.89 -4.62
C LEU A 200 -9.72 4.92 -6.15
N GLN A 201 -9.91 6.08 -6.76
CA GLN A 201 -9.72 6.26 -8.21
C GLN A 201 -8.29 5.93 -8.66
N LEU A 202 -7.28 6.39 -7.90
CA LEU A 202 -5.87 6.06 -8.13
C LEU A 202 -5.62 4.55 -8.14
N LEU A 203 -6.30 3.82 -7.29
CA LEU A 203 -6.23 2.36 -7.19
C LEU A 203 -7.10 1.65 -8.22
N ASN A 204 -7.92 2.36 -9.01
CA ASN A 204 -9.01 1.81 -9.83
C ASN A 204 -9.99 0.94 -9.02
N ILE A 205 -10.30 1.37 -7.82
CA ILE A 205 -11.24 0.72 -6.90
C ILE A 205 -12.54 1.53 -6.89
N ASP A 206 -13.66 0.84 -7.11
CA ASP A 206 -15.01 1.42 -7.02
C ASP A 206 -15.76 0.68 -5.91
N VAL A 207 -15.80 1.29 -4.73
CA VAL A 207 -16.47 0.75 -3.53
C VAL A 207 -17.07 1.91 -2.72
N PRO A 208 -18.14 1.65 -1.94
CA PRO A 208 -18.75 2.68 -1.13
C PRO A 208 -17.80 3.23 -0.06
N VAL A 209 -17.82 4.54 0.10
CA VAL A 209 -17.13 5.27 1.17
C VAL A 209 -18.17 5.84 2.11
N ARG A 210 -17.96 5.63 3.40
CA ARG A 210 -18.79 6.23 4.43
C ARG A 210 -17.95 7.13 5.33
N ILE A 211 -18.41 8.37 5.49
CA ILE A 211 -17.81 9.33 6.41
C ILE A 211 -18.65 9.33 7.69
N LEU A 212 -18.00 9.14 8.83
CA LEU A 212 -18.67 9.11 10.14
C LEU A 212 -18.04 10.15 11.07
N PRO A 213 -18.76 11.21 11.48
CA PRO A 213 -18.28 12.13 12.49
C PRO A 213 -18.20 11.46 13.88
N SER A 214 -17.05 11.57 14.53
CA SER A 214 -16.88 11.06 15.90
C SER A 214 -15.68 11.70 16.60
N ALA A 215 -15.84 11.96 17.90
CA ALA A 215 -14.74 12.37 18.76
C ALA A 215 -13.78 11.20 19.10
N ASP A 216 -14.32 9.97 19.19
CA ASP A 216 -13.56 8.74 19.51
C ASP A 216 -13.53 7.79 18.31
N VAL A 217 -12.41 7.81 17.61
CA VAL A 217 -12.18 6.96 16.43
C VAL A 217 -12.25 5.47 16.77
N VAL A 218 -11.68 5.07 17.91
CA VAL A 218 -11.60 3.65 18.29
C VAL A 218 -12.98 3.10 18.57
N LYS A 219 -13.79 3.83 19.35
CA LYS A 219 -15.16 3.46 19.66
C LYS A 219 -16.05 3.45 18.41
N ALA A 220 -15.90 4.46 17.54
CA ALA A 220 -16.66 4.53 16.30
C ALA A 220 -16.38 3.31 15.40
N VAL A 221 -15.11 2.93 15.22
CA VAL A 221 -14.75 1.75 14.43
C VAL A 221 -15.21 0.45 15.10
N GLU A 222 -15.06 0.32 16.42
CA GLU A 222 -15.55 -0.83 17.20
C GLU A 222 -17.05 -1.06 16.99
N GLU A 223 -17.85 0.01 17.04
CA GLU A 223 -19.31 -0.06 16.82
C GLU A 223 -19.67 -0.48 15.39
N GLN A 224 -18.94 0.03 14.39
CA GLN A 224 -19.16 -0.31 12.97
C GLN A 224 -18.63 -1.68 12.59
N ALA A 225 -17.75 -2.28 13.40
CA ALA A 225 -17.18 -3.60 13.19
C ALA A 225 -18.04 -4.76 13.74
N ARG A 226 -19.11 -4.48 14.50
CA ARG A 226 -19.88 -5.51 15.21
C ARG A 226 -20.53 -6.55 14.32
N ASP A 227 -20.92 -6.16 13.13
CA ASP A 227 -21.56 -7.00 12.12
C ASP A 227 -20.62 -7.34 10.93
N ARG A 228 -19.31 -7.22 11.16
CA ARG A 228 -18.28 -7.49 10.14
C ARG A 228 -17.53 -8.78 10.48
N ASP A 229 -16.97 -9.38 9.44
CA ASP A 229 -16.20 -10.62 9.56
C ASP A 229 -14.71 -10.32 9.61
N LEU A 230 -14.29 -9.25 8.92
CA LEU A 230 -12.90 -8.82 8.86
C LEU A 230 -12.80 -7.30 8.89
N VAL A 231 -11.89 -6.77 9.73
CA VAL A 231 -11.47 -5.37 9.72
C VAL A 231 -10.03 -5.30 9.24
N VAL A 232 -9.78 -4.52 8.17
CA VAL A 232 -8.43 -4.31 7.62
C VAL A 232 -7.95 -2.92 8.01
N ILE A 233 -6.86 -2.81 8.75
CA ILE A 233 -6.40 -1.59 9.41
C ILE A 233 -4.98 -1.26 8.97
N GLY A 234 -4.73 -0.05 8.50
CA GLY A 234 -3.37 0.43 8.28
C GLY A 234 -2.63 0.64 9.60
N ALA A 235 -1.36 0.26 9.69
CA ALA A 235 -0.51 0.50 10.84
C ALA A 235 -0.30 2.00 11.09
N SER A 236 0.14 2.38 12.29
CA SER A 236 0.53 3.77 12.61
C SER A 236 1.86 4.14 11.93
N ASN A 237 2.01 5.40 11.51
CA ASN A 237 3.28 5.91 10.99
C ASN A 237 4.37 5.92 12.07
N ASP A 238 3.99 6.08 13.35
CA ASP A 238 4.91 6.12 14.50
C ASP A 238 5.31 4.74 15.04
N TRP A 239 4.94 3.70 14.35
CA TRP A 239 5.24 2.32 14.69
C TRP A 239 6.73 2.07 15.06
N ARG A 240 7.67 2.87 14.53
CA ARG A 240 9.11 2.74 14.82
C ARG A 240 9.54 3.30 16.18
N GLN A 241 8.71 4.08 16.85
CA GLN A 241 9.02 4.68 18.17
C GLN A 241 8.59 3.72 19.29
N GLU A 242 9.53 3.38 20.18
CA GLU A 242 9.34 2.37 21.23
C GLU A 242 8.24 2.71 22.25
N GLU A 243 7.93 3.99 22.44
CA GLU A 243 6.96 4.46 23.43
C GLU A 243 5.48 4.32 23.04
N TYR A 244 5.17 4.06 21.75
CA TYR A 244 3.79 4.12 21.23
C TYR A 244 3.11 2.77 20.97
N LEU A 245 3.73 1.66 21.33
CA LEU A 245 3.41 0.33 20.79
C LEU A 245 2.21 -0.39 21.41
N SER A 246 1.72 0.01 22.56
CA SER A 246 0.49 -0.54 23.18
C SER A 246 -0.68 0.47 23.19
N GLY A 247 -0.54 1.59 22.53
CA GLY A 247 -1.46 2.71 22.61
C GLY A 247 -1.86 3.35 21.30
N SER A 248 -1.36 2.88 20.13
CA SER A 248 -1.75 3.45 18.84
C SER A 248 -3.24 3.16 18.54
N ILE A 249 -3.86 4.02 17.73
CA ILE A 249 -5.26 3.84 17.31
C ILE A 249 -5.46 2.48 16.61
N PRO A 250 -4.61 2.05 15.64
CA PRO A 250 -4.72 0.73 15.03
C PRO A 250 -4.68 -0.42 16.04
N ASP A 251 -3.76 -0.38 17.01
CA ASP A 251 -3.65 -1.42 18.03
C ASP A 251 -4.90 -1.49 18.91
N LYS A 252 -5.42 -0.33 19.34
CA LYS A 252 -6.64 -0.26 20.12
C LYS A 252 -7.83 -0.82 19.35
N ILE A 253 -7.97 -0.49 18.07
CA ILE A 253 -9.02 -1.04 17.21
C ILE A 253 -8.88 -2.56 17.12
N ALA A 254 -7.69 -3.06 16.71
CA ALA A 254 -7.44 -4.49 16.56
C ALA A 254 -7.69 -5.28 17.86
N ASN A 255 -7.47 -4.66 19.04
CA ASN A 255 -7.74 -5.29 20.31
C ASN A 255 -9.23 -5.31 20.71
N ARG A 256 -10.02 -4.31 20.28
CA ARG A 256 -11.43 -4.14 20.70
C ARG A 256 -12.44 -4.79 19.78
N VAL A 257 -12.13 -4.88 18.46
CA VAL A 257 -13.07 -5.52 17.53
C VAL A 257 -13.27 -7.01 17.87
N THR A 258 -14.49 -7.48 17.70
CA THR A 258 -14.91 -8.86 18.01
C THR A 258 -14.72 -9.82 16.85
N CYS A 259 -14.50 -9.31 15.64
CA CYS A 259 -14.20 -10.07 14.43
C CYS A 259 -12.67 -10.21 14.19
N SER A 260 -12.29 -10.92 13.15
CA SER A 260 -10.90 -10.98 12.71
C SER A 260 -10.37 -9.59 12.32
N ALA A 261 -9.09 -9.34 12.59
CA ALA A 261 -8.43 -8.09 12.24
C ALA A 261 -7.13 -8.33 11.47
N LEU A 262 -6.92 -7.61 10.38
CA LEU A 262 -5.72 -7.63 9.58
C LEU A 262 -5.06 -6.26 9.65
N MET A 263 -3.94 -6.17 10.36
CA MET A 263 -3.12 -4.97 10.39
C MET A 263 -2.14 -5.00 9.23
N VAL A 264 -2.08 -3.92 8.47
CA VAL A 264 -1.29 -3.81 7.25
C VAL A 264 -0.24 -2.73 7.40
N ARG A 265 1.02 -3.11 7.23
CA ARG A 265 2.17 -2.21 7.19
C ARG A 265 2.79 -2.24 5.81
N SER A 266 2.86 -1.09 5.16
CA SER A 266 3.61 -0.92 3.92
C SER A 266 5.11 -0.84 4.21
N ALA A 267 5.91 -1.50 3.40
CA ALA A 267 7.38 -1.42 3.39
C ALA A 267 7.89 -0.03 3.08
N ILE A 268 7.06 0.81 2.48
CA ILE A 268 7.50 2.12 2.04
C ILE A 268 7.84 2.96 3.24
N THR A 269 9.13 3.02 3.45
CA THR A 269 9.76 3.85 4.45
C THR A 269 9.55 5.33 4.14
N SER A 270 9.56 6.13 5.19
CA SER A 270 9.52 7.59 5.19
C SER A 270 10.55 8.29 4.29
N ASP A 271 11.40 7.56 3.59
CA ASP A 271 12.51 8.10 2.84
C ASP A 271 12.18 8.40 1.37
N LEU A 272 11.08 7.84 0.84
CA LEU A 272 10.64 8.14 -0.52
C LEU A 272 9.71 9.36 -0.50
N THR A 273 10.27 10.52 -0.76
CA THR A 273 9.57 11.80 -0.81
C THR A 273 9.33 12.23 -2.26
N LEU A 274 8.34 13.11 -2.48
CA LEU A 274 8.12 13.68 -3.82
C LEU A 274 9.36 14.43 -4.29
N SER A 275 10.03 15.17 -3.40
CA SER A 275 11.26 15.92 -3.71
C SER A 275 12.45 15.01 -4.04
N SER A 276 12.43 13.74 -3.62
CA SER A 276 13.45 12.76 -4.01
C SER A 276 13.20 12.13 -5.39
N ILE A 277 11.98 12.24 -5.92
CA ILE A 277 11.60 11.76 -7.25
C ILE A 277 11.56 12.90 -8.27
N PHE A 278 10.99 14.04 -7.88
CA PHE A 278 10.76 15.21 -8.72
C PHE A 278 11.73 16.33 -8.34
N TRP A 279 13.05 16.09 -8.51
CA TRP A 279 14.05 17.14 -8.32
C TRP A 279 14.14 18.04 -9.55
N GLU A 280 14.89 19.10 -9.51
CA GLU A 280 14.89 20.19 -10.50
C GLU A 280 15.01 19.71 -11.96
N GLN A 281 15.93 18.77 -12.24
CA GLN A 281 16.12 18.25 -13.59
C GLN A 281 14.95 17.39 -14.09
N MET A 282 14.14 16.88 -13.17
CA MET A 282 12.93 16.08 -13.49
C MET A 282 11.69 16.93 -13.72
N ILE A 283 11.81 18.27 -13.77
CA ILE A 283 10.68 19.17 -13.90
C ILE A 283 10.76 19.94 -15.24
N ARG A 284 9.64 19.98 -15.96
CA ARG A 284 9.46 20.79 -17.19
C ARG A 284 8.28 21.72 -17.00
N LEU A 285 8.53 23.06 -17.04
CA LEU A 285 7.52 24.10 -16.73
C LEU A 285 6.60 24.50 -17.88
N ASP A 286 7.00 24.24 -19.11
CA ASP A 286 6.28 24.66 -20.31
C ASP A 286 6.13 23.47 -21.27
N LEU A 287 5.49 22.42 -20.78
CA LEU A 287 5.21 21.24 -21.58
C LEU A 287 4.02 21.54 -22.52
N ARG A 288 4.20 21.35 -23.84
CA ARG A 288 3.18 21.64 -24.86
C ARG A 288 2.90 20.42 -25.74
N PRO A 289 2.35 19.36 -25.17
CA PRO A 289 2.00 18.17 -25.94
C PRO A 289 0.73 18.43 -26.76
N THR A 290 0.61 17.74 -27.89
CA THR A 290 -0.57 17.78 -28.74
C THR A 290 -1.74 17.00 -28.16
N ASP A 291 -1.45 15.92 -27.47
CA ASP A 291 -2.41 15.06 -26.78
C ASP A 291 -1.74 14.31 -25.62
N LYS A 292 -2.51 13.47 -24.88
CA LYS A 292 -2.00 12.72 -23.75
C LYS A 292 -0.91 11.69 -24.12
N TRP A 293 -0.94 11.15 -25.34
CA TRP A 293 0.05 10.19 -25.81
C TRP A 293 1.39 10.86 -26.10
N ASP A 294 1.33 12.03 -26.70
CA ASP A 294 2.49 12.87 -26.92
C ASP A 294 3.06 13.38 -25.60
N ALA A 295 2.22 13.72 -24.63
CA ALA A 295 2.67 14.09 -23.29
C ALA A 295 3.50 12.97 -22.63
N ILE A 296 2.99 11.74 -22.64
CA ILE A 296 3.72 10.58 -22.09
C ILE A 296 5.05 10.38 -22.85
N ASN A 297 5.04 10.53 -24.18
CA ASN A 297 6.20 10.37 -25.00
C ASN A 297 7.30 11.40 -24.67
N GLN A 298 6.93 12.70 -24.59
CA GLN A 298 7.86 13.78 -24.21
C GLN A 298 8.43 13.57 -22.81
N MET A 299 7.61 13.13 -21.84
CA MET A 299 8.07 12.92 -20.48
C MET A 299 9.03 11.71 -20.35
N ILE A 300 8.88 10.68 -21.18
CA ILE A 300 9.85 9.59 -21.26
C ILE A 300 11.18 10.09 -21.82
N ASP A 301 11.14 11.01 -22.78
CA ASP A 301 12.36 11.63 -23.30
C ASP A 301 13.09 12.45 -22.23
N VAL A 302 12.37 13.15 -21.35
CA VAL A 302 12.97 13.81 -20.18
C VAL A 302 13.76 12.83 -19.33
N LEU A 303 13.19 11.67 -18.99
CA LEU A 303 13.87 10.67 -18.17
C LEU A 303 15.13 10.09 -18.85
N ILE A 304 15.16 10.02 -20.18
CA ILE A 304 16.34 9.58 -20.95
C ILE A 304 17.39 10.67 -20.98
N GLU A 305 17.00 11.93 -21.26
CA GLU A 305 17.88 13.08 -21.25
C GLU A 305 18.63 13.20 -19.93
N GLU A 306 17.93 12.95 -18.83
CA GLU A 306 18.46 12.96 -17.46
C GLU A 306 19.05 11.60 -17.03
N GLN A 307 19.31 10.71 -17.97
CA GLN A 307 20.03 9.43 -17.79
C GLN A 307 19.44 8.50 -16.73
N GLN A 308 18.10 8.57 -16.53
CA GLN A 308 17.40 7.71 -15.54
C GLN A 308 17.32 6.25 -16.02
N PHE A 309 17.35 6.02 -17.32
CA PHE A 309 17.52 4.71 -17.93
C PHE A 309 18.12 4.83 -19.33
N PRO A 310 18.73 3.75 -19.90
CA PRO A 310 19.37 3.78 -21.20
C PRO A 310 18.39 4.06 -22.33
N SER A 311 18.78 4.88 -23.32
CA SER A 311 17.97 5.18 -24.50
C SER A 311 17.56 3.94 -25.31
N THR A 312 18.35 2.86 -25.21
CA THR A 312 18.04 1.55 -25.83
C THR A 312 16.76 0.92 -25.29
N GLN A 313 16.32 1.30 -24.09
CA GLN A 313 15.07 0.82 -23.48
C GLN A 313 13.85 1.70 -23.78
N ARG A 314 14.04 2.83 -24.45
CA ARG A 314 13.01 3.83 -24.71
C ARG A 314 11.70 3.22 -25.24
N GLN A 315 11.79 2.44 -26.31
CA GLN A 315 10.61 1.88 -26.96
C GLN A 315 9.82 0.94 -26.03
N ARG A 316 10.54 0.12 -25.27
CA ARG A 316 9.93 -0.80 -24.29
C ARG A 316 9.23 -0.04 -23.15
N VAL A 317 9.86 1.01 -22.61
CA VAL A 317 9.31 1.85 -21.54
C VAL A 317 8.09 2.59 -22.03
N LEU A 318 8.18 3.23 -23.22
CA LEU A 318 7.06 3.94 -23.83
C LEU A 318 5.88 3.01 -24.07
N GLN A 319 6.10 1.83 -24.65
CA GLN A 319 5.03 0.86 -24.88
C GLN A 319 4.32 0.46 -23.57
N SER A 320 5.09 0.17 -22.50
CA SER A 320 4.52 -0.17 -21.19
C SER A 320 3.64 0.96 -20.63
N ALA A 321 4.09 2.21 -20.73
CA ALA A 321 3.33 3.36 -20.26
C ALA A 321 2.04 3.59 -21.06
N LEU A 322 2.13 3.49 -22.40
CA LEU A 322 0.97 3.64 -23.29
C LEU A 322 -0.05 2.50 -23.10
N GLU A 323 0.40 1.26 -22.93
CA GLU A 323 -0.48 0.12 -22.66
C GLU A 323 -1.20 0.27 -21.30
N ARG A 324 -0.53 0.84 -20.30
CA ARG A 324 -1.15 1.13 -19.01
C ARG A 324 -2.21 2.23 -19.15
N GLU A 325 -1.91 3.31 -19.84
CA GLU A 325 -2.82 4.43 -20.04
C GLU A 325 -4.07 4.03 -20.86
N LYS A 326 -3.91 3.17 -21.87
CA LYS A 326 -5.03 2.62 -22.69
C LYS A 326 -6.03 1.83 -21.87
N LYS A 327 -5.63 1.18 -20.79
CA LYS A 327 -6.53 0.37 -19.94
C LYS A 327 -7.50 1.25 -19.15
N SER A 328 -7.05 2.39 -18.68
CA SER A 328 -7.84 3.37 -17.95
C SER A 328 -7.05 4.67 -17.90
N SER A 329 -7.71 5.78 -18.22
CA SER A 329 -7.07 7.09 -18.13
C SER A 329 -6.57 7.36 -16.71
N THR A 330 -5.38 7.92 -16.62
CA THR A 330 -4.76 8.35 -15.36
C THR A 330 -5.03 9.81 -15.02
N GLY A 331 -5.92 10.48 -15.77
CA GLY A 331 -6.46 11.79 -15.45
C GLY A 331 -7.41 11.72 -14.25
N LEU A 332 -7.05 12.40 -13.15
CA LEU A 332 -7.70 12.20 -11.83
C LEU A 332 -8.68 13.29 -11.44
N GLY A 333 -8.69 14.42 -12.12
CA GLY A 333 -9.23 15.67 -11.61
C GLY A 333 -8.17 16.49 -10.87
N HIS A 334 -8.56 17.62 -10.28
CA HIS A 334 -7.63 18.59 -9.69
C HIS A 334 -6.51 18.97 -10.67
N ALA A 335 -6.88 19.14 -11.93
CA ALA A 335 -5.98 19.49 -13.04
C ALA A 335 -4.75 18.54 -13.17
N THR A 336 -4.85 17.27 -12.76
CA THR A 336 -3.72 16.35 -12.62
C THR A 336 -3.93 15.02 -13.34
N ALA A 337 -2.85 14.53 -13.97
CA ALA A 337 -2.73 13.16 -14.45
C ALA A 337 -1.46 12.49 -13.86
N ILE A 338 -1.54 11.18 -13.62
CA ILE A 338 -0.41 10.40 -13.11
C ILE A 338 -0.18 9.17 -13.99
N PRO A 339 0.30 9.33 -15.24
CA PRO A 339 0.70 8.17 -16.03
C PRO A 339 1.80 7.39 -15.32
N HIS A 340 1.65 6.05 -15.28
CA HIS A 340 2.61 5.20 -14.57
C HIS A 340 2.72 3.83 -15.22
N ALA A 341 3.91 3.22 -15.12
CA ALA A 341 4.14 1.90 -15.69
C ALA A 341 5.13 1.06 -14.86
N PRO A 342 4.89 -0.27 -14.73
CA PRO A 342 5.88 -1.19 -14.20
C PRO A 342 6.95 -1.48 -15.26
N ILE A 343 8.22 -1.32 -14.89
CA ILE A 343 9.37 -1.57 -15.76
C ILE A 343 10.22 -2.67 -15.14
N PRO A 344 10.53 -3.74 -15.88
CA PRO A 344 11.48 -4.76 -15.43
C PRO A 344 12.86 -4.16 -15.21
N ASP A 345 13.59 -4.70 -14.24
CA ASP A 345 14.98 -4.37 -13.92
C ASP A 345 15.24 -2.90 -13.53
N LEU A 346 14.19 -2.15 -13.19
CA LEU A 346 14.34 -0.81 -12.64
C LEU A 346 14.76 -0.91 -11.17
N PRO A 347 15.84 -0.23 -10.73
CA PRO A 347 16.34 -0.37 -9.36
C PRO A 347 15.47 0.35 -8.30
N GLY A 348 14.69 1.34 -8.71
CA GLY A 348 13.85 2.15 -7.83
C GLY A 348 12.77 2.89 -8.60
N ILE A 349 11.95 3.67 -7.89
CA ILE A 349 10.95 4.53 -8.52
C ILE A 349 11.67 5.74 -9.13
N ILE A 350 11.39 6.01 -10.38
CA ILE A 350 11.82 7.23 -11.08
C ILE A 350 10.61 7.95 -11.65
N GLY A 351 10.71 9.26 -11.80
CA GLY A 351 9.60 10.03 -12.34
C GLY A 351 10.00 11.42 -12.76
N CYS A 352 9.11 12.09 -13.49
CA CYS A 352 9.26 13.49 -13.86
C CYS A 352 7.90 14.20 -13.80
N LEU A 353 7.94 15.51 -13.62
CA LEU A 353 6.78 16.41 -13.57
C LEU A 353 6.78 17.32 -14.78
N GLY A 354 5.72 17.25 -15.57
CA GLY A 354 5.43 18.20 -16.63
C GLY A 354 4.32 19.16 -16.20
N ILE A 355 4.53 20.45 -16.38
CA ILE A 355 3.52 21.49 -16.16
C ILE A 355 3.07 22.00 -17.53
N CYS A 356 1.77 21.90 -17.80
CA CYS A 356 1.11 22.35 -19.03
C CYS A 356 0.30 23.63 -18.71
N PRO A 357 0.82 24.85 -18.94
CA PRO A 357 0.12 26.07 -18.55
C PRO A 357 -1.24 26.26 -19.25
N GLU A 358 -1.39 25.82 -20.50
CA GLU A 358 -2.63 25.91 -21.27
C GLU A 358 -3.63 24.78 -20.95
N GLY A 359 -3.18 23.78 -20.20
CA GLY A 359 -3.96 22.59 -19.88
C GLY A 359 -4.19 21.67 -21.06
N LEU A 360 -4.10 20.39 -20.84
CA LEU A 360 -4.24 19.30 -21.81
C LEU A 360 -5.51 18.49 -21.55
N ASP A 361 -6.21 18.08 -22.60
CA ASP A 361 -7.25 17.05 -22.47
C ASP A 361 -6.58 15.69 -22.26
N PHE A 362 -6.74 15.16 -21.06
CA PHE A 362 -6.18 13.86 -20.68
C PHE A 362 -7.26 12.78 -20.55
N GLU A 363 -8.47 13.07 -21.06
CA GLU A 363 -9.65 12.22 -20.89
C GLU A 363 -9.89 11.93 -19.40
N SER A 364 -9.77 12.97 -18.55
CA SER A 364 -10.01 12.85 -17.11
C SER A 364 -11.47 12.50 -16.85
N LYS A 365 -11.75 11.74 -15.79
CA LYS A 365 -13.13 11.39 -15.39
C LYS A 365 -13.99 12.62 -15.08
N THR A 366 -13.38 13.71 -14.66
CA THR A 366 -14.05 14.99 -14.35
C THR A 366 -14.26 15.88 -15.57
N GLY A 367 -13.65 15.56 -16.72
CA GLY A 367 -13.65 16.42 -17.92
C GLY A 367 -12.80 17.68 -17.78
N GLU A 368 -12.07 17.85 -16.67
CA GLU A 368 -11.16 18.97 -16.48
C GLU A 368 -9.88 18.82 -17.30
N LYS A 369 -9.34 19.95 -17.76
CA LYS A 369 -8.01 19.99 -18.35
C LYS A 369 -6.95 19.70 -17.31
N VAL A 370 -5.92 18.95 -17.72
CA VAL A 370 -4.77 18.59 -16.89
C VAL A 370 -3.66 19.60 -17.09
N HIS A 371 -3.19 20.19 -16.00
CA HIS A 371 -2.05 21.10 -15.96
C HIS A 371 -0.79 20.44 -15.39
N PHE A 372 -0.95 19.41 -14.56
CA PHE A 372 0.15 18.70 -13.90
C PHE A 372 0.19 17.25 -14.34
N ILE A 373 1.28 16.82 -14.95
CA ILE A 373 1.48 15.45 -15.39
C ILE A 373 2.67 14.87 -14.62
N PHE A 374 2.41 13.91 -13.72
CA PHE A 374 3.40 13.20 -12.94
C PHE A 374 3.64 11.83 -13.57
N LEU A 375 4.64 11.68 -14.42
CA LEU A 375 5.02 10.36 -14.92
C LEU A 375 5.81 9.59 -13.85
N LEU A 376 5.41 8.34 -13.58
CA LEU A 376 6.08 7.44 -12.66
C LEU A 376 6.42 6.11 -13.33
N LEU A 377 7.67 5.71 -13.27
CA LEU A 377 8.12 4.37 -13.64
C LEU A 377 8.53 3.62 -12.37
N THR A 378 8.06 2.39 -12.22
CA THR A 378 8.20 1.63 -10.98
C THR A 378 8.85 0.29 -11.24
N PRO A 379 9.64 -0.25 -10.30
CA PRO A 379 10.14 -1.61 -10.43
C PRO A 379 9.01 -2.61 -10.58
N GLN A 380 9.11 -3.52 -11.55
CA GLN A 380 8.07 -4.52 -11.77
C GLN A 380 7.90 -5.47 -10.57
N GLN A 381 8.99 -5.78 -9.88
CA GLN A 381 8.99 -6.65 -8.70
C GLN A 381 8.31 -6.03 -7.48
N ASN A 382 8.28 -4.69 -7.40
CA ASN A 382 7.68 -3.96 -6.30
C ASN A 382 6.70 -2.88 -6.79
N TYR A 383 5.78 -3.28 -7.65
CA TYR A 383 4.83 -2.37 -8.28
C TYR A 383 3.97 -1.60 -7.26
N ARG A 384 3.67 -2.20 -6.10
CA ARG A 384 2.87 -1.53 -5.05
C ARG A 384 3.61 -0.42 -4.33
N SER A 385 4.95 -0.34 -4.45
CA SER A 385 5.76 0.68 -3.78
C SER A 385 5.46 2.12 -4.22
N TYR A 386 4.82 2.32 -5.38
CA TYR A 386 4.45 3.64 -5.86
C TYR A 386 3.16 4.20 -5.24
N ILE A 387 2.34 3.36 -4.61
CA ILE A 387 1.02 3.76 -4.09
C ILE A 387 1.10 4.95 -3.11
N PRO A 388 2.02 5.00 -2.13
CA PRO A 388 2.16 6.16 -1.26
C PRO A 388 2.61 7.42 -1.99
N ILE A 389 3.37 7.29 -3.07
CA ILE A 389 3.75 8.43 -3.91
C ILE A 389 2.51 9.02 -4.59
N LEU A 390 1.63 8.17 -5.11
CA LEU A 390 0.35 8.62 -5.66
C LEU A 390 -0.47 9.40 -4.62
N ALA A 391 -0.55 8.90 -3.39
CA ALA A 391 -1.25 9.58 -2.30
C ALA A 391 -0.63 10.93 -1.94
N GLN A 392 0.70 11.03 -1.96
CA GLN A 392 1.41 12.28 -1.73
C GLN A 392 1.14 13.28 -2.87
N ILE A 393 1.18 12.85 -4.14
CA ILE A 393 0.84 13.69 -5.29
C ILE A 393 -0.60 14.19 -5.16
N ALA A 394 -1.56 13.30 -4.93
CA ALA A 394 -2.95 13.66 -4.74
C ALA A 394 -3.13 14.71 -3.63
N SER A 395 -2.45 14.54 -2.50
CA SER A 395 -2.50 15.49 -1.38
C SER A 395 -1.83 16.83 -1.70
N LEU A 396 -0.77 16.84 -2.52
CA LEU A 396 -0.09 18.06 -2.98
C LEU A 396 -1.04 18.89 -3.85
N VAL A 397 -1.64 18.25 -4.88
CA VAL A 397 -2.42 18.93 -5.92
C VAL A 397 -3.87 19.23 -5.54
N ARG A 398 -4.37 18.72 -4.44
CA ARG A 398 -5.74 18.96 -3.97
C ARG A 398 -6.00 20.40 -3.53
N ASN A 399 -4.99 21.10 -3.08
CA ASN A 399 -5.11 22.46 -2.56
C ASN A 399 -4.91 23.48 -3.69
N ASP A 400 -5.94 24.28 -3.99
CA ASP A 400 -5.93 25.25 -5.08
C ASP A 400 -4.79 26.29 -4.96
N SER A 401 -4.47 26.73 -3.74
CA SER A 401 -3.36 27.66 -3.51
C SER A 401 -2.01 27.03 -3.87
N ARG A 402 -1.83 25.73 -3.63
CA ARG A 402 -0.62 25.00 -4.02
C ARG A 402 -0.58 24.80 -5.53
N GLN A 403 -1.71 24.46 -6.17
CA GLN A 403 -1.76 24.38 -7.63
C GLN A 403 -1.36 25.70 -8.26
N GLN A 404 -1.91 26.82 -7.78
CA GLN A 404 -1.55 28.15 -8.28
C GLN A 404 -0.07 28.47 -8.05
N ALA A 405 0.49 28.10 -6.91
CA ALA A 405 1.92 28.27 -6.65
C ALA A 405 2.79 27.46 -7.64
N LEU A 406 2.41 26.21 -7.93
CA LEU A 406 3.10 25.37 -8.92
C LEU A 406 2.96 25.93 -10.36
N LEU A 407 1.78 26.43 -10.75
CA LEU A 407 1.54 27.02 -12.07
C LEU A 407 2.29 28.35 -12.26
N ASN A 408 2.43 29.12 -11.20
CA ASN A 408 3.09 30.43 -11.24
C ASN A 408 4.62 30.35 -11.10
N ALA A 409 5.15 29.17 -10.77
CA ALA A 409 6.59 28.96 -10.62
C ALA A 409 7.31 29.25 -11.94
N GLN A 410 8.37 30.04 -11.84
CA GLN A 410 9.18 30.47 -12.99
C GLN A 410 10.40 29.56 -13.20
N THR A 411 10.76 28.79 -12.18
CA THR A 411 11.92 27.89 -12.22
C THR A 411 11.58 26.52 -11.62
N PRO A 412 12.24 25.45 -12.09
CA PRO A 412 12.11 24.12 -11.46
C PRO A 412 12.49 24.12 -9.98
N THR A 413 13.43 24.97 -9.56
CA THR A 413 13.84 25.17 -8.17
C THR A 413 12.68 25.65 -7.30
N GLU A 414 11.86 26.58 -7.78
CA GLU A 414 10.66 27.05 -7.09
C GLU A 414 9.64 25.93 -6.92
N VAL A 415 9.41 25.12 -7.96
CA VAL A 415 8.52 23.94 -7.88
C VAL A 415 9.03 22.97 -6.81
N THR A 416 10.33 22.65 -6.82
CA THR A 416 10.94 21.78 -5.81
C THR A 416 10.81 22.37 -4.41
N ALA A 417 10.94 23.70 -4.26
CA ALA A 417 10.76 24.37 -2.96
C ALA A 417 9.30 24.22 -2.46
N HIS A 418 8.30 24.38 -3.33
CA HIS A 418 6.90 24.17 -2.99
C HIS A 418 6.61 22.71 -2.60
N ILE A 419 7.20 21.74 -3.29
CA ILE A 419 7.11 20.32 -2.93
C ILE A 419 7.71 20.08 -1.52
N LYS A 420 8.93 20.57 -1.26
CA LYS A 420 9.58 20.44 0.05
C LYS A 420 8.79 21.12 1.18
N GLN A 421 8.23 22.29 0.92
CA GLN A 421 7.37 22.98 1.89
C GLN A 421 6.12 22.15 2.24
N PHE A 422 5.51 21.52 1.23
CA PHE A 422 4.40 20.59 1.45
C PHE A 422 4.82 19.38 2.31
N GLU A 423 6.00 18.81 2.08
CA GLU A 423 6.54 17.68 2.85
C GLU A 423 6.84 18.04 4.30
N MET A 424 7.37 19.24 4.56
CA MET A 424 7.65 19.72 5.92
C MET A 424 6.40 20.13 6.71
N GLY A 425 5.29 20.40 6.04
CA GLY A 425 4.02 20.78 6.66
C GLY A 425 3.09 19.60 6.99
N LYS A 426 3.60 18.37 6.80
CA LYS A 426 2.95 17.13 7.21
C LYS A 426 3.36 16.77 8.62
#